data_03a63e58c22442cc8f999de9991887ef
#
_entry.id   03a63e58c22442cc8f999de9991887ef
#
_cell.length_a   1.000
_cell.length_b   1.000
_cell.length_c   1.000
_cell.angle_alpha   90.00
_cell.angle_beta   90.00
_cell.angle_gamma   90.00
#
_symmetry.space_group_name_H-M   'P 1'
#
loop_
_entity.id
_entity.type
_entity.pdbx_description
1 polymer ?
#
loop_
_entity_poly.entity_id
_entity_poly.type
_entity_poly.pdbx_seq_one_letter_code
_entity_poly.pdbx_strand_id
1 'polypeptide(L)'
;MTLTHFNGNDWADSATEAGRHGGLSKFGTEVVREMNRLGMLVDISHVAPDTMSDVLDITRAPVIFSHSNARALSSTVRNVRDDVLARASFQTIEQMDGGRAQPDAP
;
A
#
# COMPACT_ATOMS: atom_id res chain seq x y z
N MET A 1 1.63 -10.93 1.22
CA MET A 1 1.64 -11.22 -0.24
C MET A 1 1.83 -9.92 -0.99
N THR A 2 2.74 -9.90 -1.95
CA THR A 2 2.93 -8.77 -2.86
C THR A 2 1.77 -8.75 -3.87
N LEU A 3 1.14 -7.59 -4.06
CA LEU A 3 -0.07 -7.51 -4.88
C LEU A 3 0.21 -7.58 -6.38
N THR A 4 1.33 -7.00 -6.82
CA THR A 4 1.80 -7.06 -8.22
C THR A 4 3.29 -7.25 -8.26
N HIS A 5 3.83 -7.52 -9.46
CA HIS A 5 5.27 -7.48 -9.71
C HIS A 5 5.55 -6.49 -10.85
N PHE A 6 6.22 -6.88 -11.92
CA PHE A 6 6.47 -5.96 -13.05
C PHE A 6 5.20 -5.58 -13.80
N ASN A 7 4.25 -6.48 -13.86
CA ASN A 7 2.99 -6.26 -14.56
C ASN A 7 1.83 -6.11 -13.58
N GLY A 8 0.88 -5.28 -13.93
CA GLY A 8 -0.41 -5.26 -13.25
C GLY A 8 -1.16 -6.58 -13.52
N ASN A 9 -2.22 -6.79 -12.78
CA ASN A 9 -3.08 -7.97 -12.96
C ASN A 9 -4.55 -7.51 -13.07
N ASP A 10 -5.48 -8.45 -12.98
CA ASP A 10 -6.89 -8.14 -13.18
C ASP A 10 -7.50 -7.27 -12.09
N TRP A 11 -6.76 -6.98 -11.00
CA TRP A 11 -7.32 -6.28 -9.85
C TRP A 11 -6.39 -5.24 -9.20
N ALA A 12 -5.16 -5.08 -9.68
CA ALA A 12 -4.22 -4.09 -9.15
C ALA A 12 -3.23 -3.63 -10.21
N ASP A 13 -2.88 -2.36 -10.18
CA ASP A 13 -1.91 -1.76 -11.10
C ASP A 13 -0.49 -1.83 -10.54
N SER A 14 0.48 -2.12 -11.42
CA SER A 14 1.91 -2.15 -11.13
C SER A 14 2.55 -0.79 -11.42
N ALA A 15 3.66 -0.50 -10.74
CA ALA A 15 4.44 0.71 -10.95
C ALA A 15 5.11 0.76 -12.32
N THR A 16 5.39 -0.38 -12.93
CA THR A 16 6.18 -0.50 -14.16
C THR A 16 5.36 -0.85 -15.40
N GLU A 17 4.05 -0.76 -15.30
CA GLU A 17 3.12 -0.98 -16.42
C GLU A 17 2.08 0.13 -16.45
N ALA A 18 1.55 0.43 -17.63
CA ALA A 18 0.45 1.38 -17.75
C ALA A 18 -0.76 0.93 -16.93
N GLY A 19 -1.35 1.86 -16.17
CA GLY A 19 -2.47 1.55 -15.29
C GLY A 19 -3.71 1.11 -16.06
N ARG A 20 -4.42 0.14 -15.50
CA ARG A 20 -5.68 -0.38 -16.07
C ARG A 20 -6.89 -0.10 -15.19
N HIS A 21 -6.66 0.15 -13.89
CA HIS A 21 -7.73 0.26 -12.89
C HIS A 21 -7.71 1.60 -12.15
N GLY A 22 -6.67 2.43 -12.34
CA GLY A 22 -6.46 3.62 -11.52
C GLY A 22 -6.06 3.27 -10.08
N GLY A 23 -5.40 2.12 -9.90
CA GLY A 23 -5.02 1.58 -8.61
C GLY A 23 -5.58 0.18 -8.40
N LEU A 24 -6.34 -0.01 -7.32
CA LEU A 24 -7.07 -1.25 -7.08
C LEU A 24 -8.42 -1.25 -7.79
N SER A 25 -8.80 -2.39 -8.36
CA SER A 25 -10.18 -2.62 -8.76
C SER A 25 -11.05 -2.90 -7.53
N LYS A 26 -12.36 -3.00 -7.73
CA LYS A 26 -13.27 -3.42 -6.67
C LYS A 26 -12.88 -4.77 -6.08
N PHE A 27 -12.53 -5.73 -6.95
CA PHE A 27 -12.07 -7.04 -6.50
C PHE A 27 -10.74 -6.93 -5.72
N GLY A 28 -9.81 -6.06 -6.15
CA GLY A 28 -8.56 -5.82 -5.44
C GLY A 28 -8.79 -5.31 -4.02
N THR A 29 -9.77 -4.46 -3.83
CA THR A 29 -10.18 -4.01 -2.49
C THR A 29 -10.62 -5.18 -1.62
N GLU A 30 -11.40 -6.10 -2.18
CA GLU A 30 -11.83 -7.31 -1.47
C GLU A 30 -10.66 -8.22 -1.13
N VAL A 31 -9.67 -8.33 -2.03
CA VAL A 31 -8.45 -9.11 -1.77
C VAL A 31 -7.69 -8.57 -0.58
N VAL A 32 -7.49 -7.25 -0.50
CA VAL A 32 -6.80 -6.62 0.63
C VAL A 32 -7.56 -6.85 1.93
N ARG A 33 -8.87 -6.71 1.92
CA ARG A 33 -9.71 -6.96 3.10
C ARG A 33 -9.59 -8.40 3.57
N GLU A 34 -9.59 -9.36 2.64
CA GLU A 34 -9.44 -10.77 2.97
C GLU A 34 -8.04 -11.07 3.53
N MET A 35 -7.00 -10.44 2.99
CA MET A 35 -5.66 -10.56 3.54
C MET A 35 -5.61 -10.05 4.98
N ASN A 36 -6.25 -8.91 5.25
CA ASN A 36 -6.35 -8.40 6.63
C ASN A 36 -7.07 -9.39 7.54
N ARG A 37 -8.16 -9.98 7.08
CA ARG A 37 -8.94 -10.94 7.85
C ARG A 37 -8.12 -12.17 8.21
N LEU A 38 -7.29 -12.63 7.29
CA LEU A 38 -6.45 -13.82 7.46
C LEU A 38 -5.15 -13.55 8.23
N GLY A 39 -4.85 -12.29 8.55
CA GLY A 39 -3.58 -11.92 9.16
C GLY A 39 -2.40 -11.97 8.20
N MET A 40 -2.65 -11.88 6.90
CA MET A 40 -1.62 -11.93 5.88
C MET A 40 -1.10 -10.51 5.60
N LEU A 41 0.22 -10.31 5.67
CA LEU A 41 0.82 -9.01 5.39
C LEU A 41 0.58 -8.60 3.93
N VAL A 42 0.17 -7.35 3.76
CA VAL A 42 0.02 -6.74 2.42
C VAL A 42 1.32 -6.04 2.08
N ASP A 43 2.00 -6.53 1.05
CA ASP A 43 3.24 -5.94 0.54
C ASP A 43 2.92 -5.07 -0.65
N ILE A 44 3.22 -3.78 -0.54
CA ILE A 44 2.94 -2.78 -1.58
C ILE A 44 4.19 -2.31 -2.31
N SER A 45 5.24 -3.11 -2.32
CA SER A 45 6.32 -2.97 -3.29
C SER A 45 5.82 -3.35 -4.68
N HIS A 46 6.40 -2.77 -5.72
CA HIS A 46 6.01 -2.96 -7.14
C HIS A 46 4.65 -2.38 -7.55
N VAL A 47 3.80 -1.97 -6.64
CA VAL A 47 2.49 -1.44 -7.03
C VAL A 47 2.58 0.03 -7.44
N ALA A 48 1.66 0.47 -8.30
CA ALA A 48 1.55 1.87 -8.70
C ALA A 48 1.24 2.77 -7.50
N PRO A 49 1.61 4.08 -7.55
CA PRO A 49 1.27 5.01 -6.48
C PRO A 49 -0.21 5.05 -6.14
N ASP A 50 -1.09 4.96 -7.15
CA ASP A 50 -2.53 4.91 -6.93
C ASP A 50 -2.95 3.65 -6.19
N THR A 51 -2.31 2.51 -6.49
CA THR A 51 -2.55 1.26 -5.77
C THR A 51 -2.09 1.36 -4.32
N MET A 52 -0.92 1.96 -4.06
CA MET A 52 -0.44 2.22 -2.69
C MET A 52 -1.46 3.04 -1.90
N SER A 53 -1.93 4.13 -2.51
CA SER A 53 -2.91 5.02 -1.89
C SER A 53 -4.22 4.29 -1.58
N ASP A 54 -4.72 3.51 -2.52
CA ASP A 54 -5.96 2.74 -2.34
C ASP A 54 -5.83 1.71 -1.23
N VAL A 55 -4.70 1.01 -1.16
CA VAL A 55 -4.45 0.05 -0.06
C VAL A 55 -4.44 0.77 1.28
N LEU A 56 -3.76 1.91 1.38
CA LEU A 56 -3.69 2.67 2.62
C LEU A 56 -5.05 3.20 3.06
N ASP A 57 -5.95 3.48 2.11
CA ASP A 57 -7.31 3.93 2.43
C ASP A 57 -8.16 2.85 3.10
N ILE A 58 -7.91 1.58 2.81
CA ILE A 58 -8.79 0.48 3.21
C ILE A 58 -8.17 -0.50 4.19
N THR A 59 -6.83 -0.54 4.30
CA THR A 59 -6.18 -1.54 5.15
C THR A 59 -6.46 -1.30 6.62
N ARG A 60 -6.66 -2.40 7.35
CA ARG A 60 -6.84 -2.40 8.81
C ARG A 60 -5.65 -3.00 9.54
N ALA A 61 -4.59 -3.31 8.81
CA ALA A 61 -3.37 -3.87 9.36
C ALA A 61 -2.17 -3.16 8.72
N PRO A 62 -1.01 -3.14 9.38
CA PRO A 62 0.20 -2.57 8.81
C PRO A 62 0.53 -3.18 7.45
N VAL A 63 0.99 -2.34 6.53
CA VAL A 63 1.51 -2.77 5.23
C VAL A 63 3.03 -2.81 5.28
N ILE A 64 3.65 -3.51 4.33
CA ILE A 64 5.10 -3.53 4.21
C ILE A 64 5.53 -3.08 2.81
N PHE A 65 6.75 -2.58 2.75
CA PHE A 65 7.50 -2.35 1.51
C PHE A 65 8.71 -3.27 1.55
N SER A 66 8.58 -4.48 1.04
CA SER A 66 9.61 -5.50 1.19
C SER A 66 10.90 -5.14 0.46
N HIS A 67 10.82 -4.37 -0.65
CA HIS A 67 11.98 -4.00 -1.45
C HIS A 67 11.75 -2.73 -2.29
N SER A 68 11.41 -1.64 -1.63
CA SER A 68 11.32 -0.30 -2.23
C SER A 68 12.06 0.71 -1.37
N ASN A 69 12.62 1.75 -2.01
CA ASN A 69 13.25 2.87 -1.33
C ASN A 69 12.36 4.12 -1.43
N ALA A 70 12.75 5.18 -0.75
CA ALA A 70 12.08 6.47 -0.89
C ALA A 70 12.40 7.08 -2.26
N ARG A 71 11.39 7.60 -2.96
CA ARG A 71 11.58 8.25 -4.26
C ARG A 71 12.43 9.50 -4.15
N ALA A 72 12.43 10.18 -3.02
CA ALA A 72 13.27 11.34 -2.78
C ALA A 72 14.76 11.02 -2.84
N LEU A 73 15.15 9.77 -2.54
CA LEU A 73 16.54 9.31 -2.61
C LEU A 73 16.90 8.76 -3.98
N SER A 74 15.94 8.26 -4.71
CA SER A 74 16.10 7.73 -6.05
C SER A 74 14.78 7.82 -6.80
N SER A 75 14.78 8.45 -7.98
CA SER A 75 13.56 8.76 -8.74
C SER A 75 12.95 7.59 -9.50
N THR A 76 13.37 6.35 -9.21
CA THR A 76 12.80 5.16 -9.83
C THR A 76 11.29 5.08 -9.56
N VAL A 77 10.50 4.73 -10.58
CA VAL A 77 9.03 4.65 -10.46
C VAL A 77 8.54 3.64 -9.42
N ARG A 78 9.37 2.65 -9.08
CA ARG A 78 9.05 1.67 -8.03
C ARG A 78 9.23 2.19 -6.62
N ASN A 79 9.92 3.32 -6.45
CA ASN A 79 10.18 3.87 -5.14
C ASN A 79 8.96 4.65 -4.63
N VAL A 80 8.90 4.80 -3.32
CA VAL A 80 7.72 5.31 -2.63
C VAL A 80 7.79 6.82 -2.50
N ARG A 81 6.72 7.51 -2.87
CA ARG A 81 6.60 8.96 -2.75
C ARG A 81 6.49 9.36 -1.28
N ASP A 82 6.95 10.58 -0.97
CA ASP A 82 6.95 11.09 0.41
C ASP A 82 5.55 11.12 1.03
N ASP A 83 4.54 11.50 0.26
CA ASP A 83 3.16 11.54 0.75
C ASP A 83 2.64 10.15 1.15
N VAL A 84 3.02 9.12 0.41
CA VAL A 84 2.67 7.73 0.72
C VAL A 84 3.43 7.24 1.95
N LEU A 85 4.72 7.54 2.05
CA LEU A 85 5.52 7.18 3.22
C LEU A 85 4.97 7.79 4.51
N ALA A 86 4.57 9.05 4.46
CA ALA A 86 3.98 9.72 5.62
C ALA A 86 2.69 9.03 6.07
N ARG A 87 1.81 8.68 5.14
CA ARG A 87 0.57 7.97 5.42
C ARG A 87 0.83 6.58 6.00
N ALA A 88 1.75 5.84 5.40
CA ALA A 88 2.07 4.48 5.84
C ALA A 88 2.62 4.49 7.28
N SER A 89 3.51 5.41 7.61
CA SER A 89 4.05 5.55 8.96
C SER A 89 2.96 5.86 9.98
N PHE A 90 2.10 6.82 9.67
CA PHE A 90 1.02 7.23 10.56
C PHE A 90 0.04 6.07 10.82
N GLN A 91 -0.40 5.41 9.77
CA GLN A 91 -1.34 4.29 9.88
C GLN A 91 -0.74 3.11 10.65
N THR A 92 0.54 2.82 10.44
CA THR A 92 1.23 1.74 11.17
C THR A 92 1.23 2.01 12.66
N ILE A 93 1.55 3.23 13.08
CA ILE A 93 1.54 3.61 14.49
C ILE A 93 0.13 3.48 15.08
N GLU A 94 -0.87 3.98 14.38
CA GLU A 94 -2.25 3.92 14.82
C GLU A 94 -2.73 2.47 14.95
N GLN A 95 -2.38 1.61 14.02
CA GLN A 95 -2.77 0.21 14.05
C GLN A 95 -2.04 -0.56 15.15
N MET A 96 -0.79 -0.26 15.42
CA MET A 96 -0.04 -0.86 16.53
C MET A 96 -0.66 -0.52 17.88
N ASP A 97 -1.30 0.64 17.99
CA ASP A 97 -2.04 1.05 19.18
C ASP A 97 -3.46 0.46 19.25
N GLY A 98 -3.76 -0.52 18.40
CA GLY A 98 -5.07 -1.16 18.37
C GLY A 98 -6.18 -0.28 17.81
N GLY A 99 -5.84 0.66 16.96
CA GLY A 99 -6.80 1.61 16.39
C GLY A 99 -7.26 2.66 17.39
N ARG A 100 -6.59 2.77 18.52
CA ARG A 100 -6.95 3.76 19.53
C ARG A 100 -6.57 5.15 19.03
N ALA A 101 -7.54 6.06 19.00
CA ALA A 101 -7.23 7.45 18.74
C ALA A 101 -6.28 7.95 19.82
N GLN A 102 -5.18 8.57 19.40
CA GLN A 102 -4.22 9.17 20.31
C GLN A 102 -4.64 10.63 20.51
N PRO A 103 -5.14 11.02 21.69
CA PRO A 103 -5.62 12.39 21.89
C PRO A 103 -4.56 13.44 21.63
N ASP A 104 -3.30 13.07 21.83
CA ASP A 104 -2.15 13.94 21.68
C ASP A 104 -1.32 13.63 20.45
N ALA A 105 -1.83 12.81 19.55
CA ALA A 105 -1.14 12.49 18.31
C ALA A 105 -0.98 13.75 17.46
N PRO A 106 0.22 14.07 17.02
CA PRO A 106 0.46 15.24 16.17
C PRO A 106 -0.19 15.08 14.80
#